data_079a18d837240e71f6a699b7fef592ef
#
_entry.id   079a18d837240e71f6a699b7fef592ef
#
_cell.length_a   1.000
_cell.length_b   1.000
_cell.length_c   1.000
_cell.angle_alpha   90.00
_cell.angle_beta   90.00
_cell.angle_gamma   90.00
#
_symmetry.space_group_name_H-M   'P 1'
#
loop_
_entity.id
_entity.type
_entity.pdbx_description
1 polymer ?
#
loop_
_entity_poly.entity_id
_entity_poly.type
_entity_poly.pdbx_seq_one_letter_code
_entity_poly.pdbx_strand_id
1 'polypeptide(L)'
;MFFLVKAYSPRTAAPRLNRPFEEIDAEKKKRRKTSVSFGKIRMKNALLYPAIAAVVLVLFSLAGLYQQNMALSDIQVKIEADSDNQFLNAEDITKVITDNGERKIIGEKMNRLDLKELETIIKSDPTIEEAEIYKSIQGALHIEAKLRKPVARLINNDGNSVYLDEGGHKFPDSYRHAANVVLVRGDFNEAIVDTFECTTILAALPVLNYINTHEFWNAQISEVEIKQSGELVLYPQVGDMYVEFGQPVRIEEKFNNLLDFYRQVVREVGLDRYRYVSVEFRGQVVAKRKRS
;
A
#
# COMPACT_ATOMS: atom_id res chain seq x y z
N MET A 1 33.04 -20.20 20.63
CA MET A 1 34.41 -20.42 21.10
C MET A 1 35.35 -20.28 19.88
N PHE A 2 35.80 -19.09 19.58
CA PHE A 2 36.98 -18.84 18.74
C PHE A 2 37.54 -17.46 19.11
N PHE A 3 38.79 -17.46 19.53
CA PHE A 3 39.55 -16.34 20.04
C PHE A 3 40.07 -15.46 18.90
N LEU A 4 39.93 -14.14 19.05
CA LEU A 4 40.62 -13.14 18.25
C LEU A 4 41.92 -12.75 18.94
N VAL A 5 43.03 -13.10 18.34
CA VAL A 5 44.38 -12.68 18.75
C VAL A 5 44.63 -11.28 18.20
N LYS A 6 44.87 -10.34 19.13
CA LYS A 6 45.23 -8.95 18.86
C LYS A 6 46.75 -8.86 18.78
N ALA A 7 47.32 -8.60 17.60
CA ALA A 7 48.74 -8.37 17.41
C ALA A 7 49.13 -7.01 17.98
N TYR A 8 50.13 -7.01 18.84
CA TYR A 8 50.77 -5.85 19.47
C TYR A 8 51.99 -5.45 18.60
N SER A 9 52.01 -4.20 18.13
CA SER A 9 53.14 -3.63 17.41
C SER A 9 53.90 -2.63 18.30
N PRO A 10 55.24 -2.73 18.44
CA PRO A 10 55.99 -1.87 19.35
C PRO A 10 56.17 -0.48 18.76
N ARG A 11 55.98 0.53 19.61
CA ARG A 11 56.28 1.93 19.33
C ARG A 11 57.80 2.14 19.28
N THR A 12 58.32 2.49 18.11
CA THR A 12 59.65 3.11 17.96
C THR A 12 59.58 4.56 18.39
N ALA A 13 60.42 4.91 19.35
CA ALA A 13 60.60 6.27 19.84
C ALA A 13 61.30 7.13 18.78
N ALA A 14 60.70 8.24 18.42
CA ALA A 14 61.32 9.25 17.56
C ALA A 14 62.34 10.13 18.36
N PRO A 15 63.45 10.54 17.77
CA PRO A 15 64.47 11.34 18.44
C PRO A 15 63.95 12.76 18.70
N ARG A 16 64.22 13.29 19.92
CA ARG A 16 63.93 14.67 20.30
C ARG A 16 64.88 15.59 19.54
N LEU A 17 64.39 16.35 18.57
CA LEU A 17 65.10 17.48 17.99
C LEU A 17 65.10 18.63 18.97
N ASN A 18 66.26 18.95 19.52
CA ASN A 18 66.50 20.16 20.29
C ASN A 18 66.43 21.36 19.32
N ARG A 19 65.33 22.11 19.33
CA ARG A 19 65.26 23.40 18.64
C ARG A 19 65.63 24.53 19.61
N PRO A 20 66.46 25.49 19.20
CA PRO A 20 66.83 26.61 20.09
C PRO A 20 65.60 27.48 20.41
N PHE A 21 65.53 27.96 21.65
CA PHE A 21 64.43 28.71 22.23
C PHE A 21 64.00 29.96 21.44
N GLU A 22 64.87 30.55 20.66
CA GLU A 22 64.62 31.76 19.85
C GLU A 22 63.61 31.49 18.67
N GLU A 23 63.56 30.28 18.14
CA GLU A 23 62.66 29.96 17.04
C GLU A 23 61.20 29.80 17.49
N ILE A 24 61.00 29.42 18.76
CA ILE A 24 59.66 29.23 19.34
C ILE A 24 58.99 30.59 19.60
N ASP A 25 59.73 31.60 19.96
CA ASP A 25 59.19 32.95 20.19
C ASP A 25 58.90 33.69 18.90
N ALA A 26 59.61 33.42 17.84
CA ALA A 26 59.35 33.97 16.50
C ALA A 26 58.05 33.41 15.92
N GLU A 27 57.79 32.12 16.12
CA GLU A 27 56.56 31.46 15.63
C GLU A 27 55.33 31.89 16.42
N LYS A 28 55.45 32.10 17.75
CA LYS A 28 54.42 32.68 18.59
C LYS A 28 54.07 34.13 18.26
N LYS A 29 55.08 34.91 17.81
CA LYS A 29 54.87 36.29 17.37
C LYS A 29 54.19 36.38 16.01
N LYS A 30 54.44 35.39 15.11
CA LYS A 30 53.79 35.28 13.82
C LYS A 30 52.33 34.82 13.89
N ARG A 31 52.00 33.94 14.84
CA ARG A 31 50.64 33.47 15.06
C ARG A 31 49.71 34.53 15.72
N ARG A 32 50.24 35.53 16.40
CA ARG A 32 49.46 36.61 17.01
C ARG A 32 49.02 37.72 16.04
N LYS A 33 49.50 37.69 14.76
CA LYS A 33 49.15 38.72 13.78
C LYS A 33 48.14 38.26 12.71
N THR A 34 47.61 37.06 12.76
CA THR A 34 46.39 36.74 12.05
C THR A 34 45.19 37.13 12.89
N SER A 35 45.04 38.42 13.15
CA SER A 35 43.73 38.98 13.48
C SER A 35 42.85 38.70 12.28
N VAL A 36 41.86 37.84 12.47
CA VAL A 36 40.75 37.72 11.52
C VAL A 36 40.15 39.11 11.45
N SER A 37 40.55 39.86 10.44
CA SER A 37 39.88 41.11 10.06
C SER A 37 38.44 40.70 9.69
N PHE A 38 37.53 40.74 10.67
CA PHE A 38 36.14 40.87 10.35
C PHE A 38 36.01 42.14 9.54
N GLY A 39 35.91 41.95 8.19
CA GLY A 39 35.77 43.05 7.25
C GLY A 39 34.73 43.99 7.83
N LYS A 40 35.08 45.26 7.94
CA LYS A 40 34.17 46.37 8.26
C LYS A 40 33.04 46.27 7.21
N ILE A 41 31.95 45.56 7.56
CA ILE A 41 30.69 45.65 6.85
C ILE A 41 30.37 47.14 6.86
N ARG A 42 30.42 47.75 5.66
CA ARG A 42 30.17 49.19 5.49
C ARG A 42 28.84 49.49 6.15
N MET A 43 28.92 50.18 7.31
CA MET A 43 27.76 50.55 8.15
C MET A 43 26.62 51.27 7.39
N LYS A 44 26.88 51.71 6.13
CA LYS A 44 25.86 52.32 5.26
C LYS A 44 24.76 51.36 4.82
N ASN A 45 25.00 50.01 4.84
CA ASN A 45 24.01 49.02 4.43
C ASN A 45 23.47 48.21 5.64
N ALA A 46 23.88 48.51 6.86
CA ALA A 46 23.45 47.75 8.04
C ALA A 46 21.92 47.87 8.29
N LEU A 47 21.29 48.92 7.85
CA LEU A 47 19.83 49.13 7.91
C LEU A 47 19.10 48.59 6.65
N LEU A 48 19.81 48.40 5.55
CA LEU A 48 19.19 47.94 4.31
C LEU A 48 18.77 46.46 4.41
N TYR A 49 19.61 45.61 4.99
CA TYR A 49 19.31 44.19 5.11
C TYR A 49 18.09 43.88 6.01
N PRO A 50 17.96 44.48 7.22
CA PRO A 50 16.75 44.31 8.02
C PRO A 50 15.49 44.93 7.37
N ALA A 51 15.65 46.03 6.63
CA ALA A 51 14.53 46.61 5.86
C ALA A 51 14.07 45.68 4.74
N ILE A 52 14.99 45.08 3.98
CA ILE A 52 14.65 44.06 2.97
C ILE A 52 13.99 42.82 3.63
N ALA A 53 14.56 42.33 4.75
CA ALA A 53 13.97 41.21 5.48
C ALA A 53 12.56 41.53 5.98
N ALA A 54 12.30 42.73 6.48
CA ALA A 54 10.98 43.18 6.89
C ALA A 54 9.99 43.23 5.72
N VAL A 55 10.42 43.75 4.58
CA VAL A 55 9.59 43.77 3.36
C VAL A 55 9.26 42.36 2.89
N VAL A 56 10.23 41.45 2.88
CA VAL A 56 10.02 40.02 2.53
C VAL A 56 9.05 39.36 3.49
N LEU A 57 9.19 39.60 4.81
CA LEU A 57 8.25 39.08 5.81
C LEU A 57 6.83 39.63 5.61
N VAL A 58 6.69 40.92 5.30
CA VAL A 58 5.37 41.50 5.03
C VAL A 58 4.77 40.92 3.76
N LEU A 59 5.54 40.77 2.69
CA LEU A 59 5.08 40.12 1.45
C LEU A 59 4.66 38.66 1.68
N PHE A 60 5.42 37.93 2.47
CA PHE A 60 5.08 36.55 2.84
C PHE A 60 3.79 36.48 3.67
N SER A 61 3.61 37.41 4.63
CA SER A 61 2.38 37.52 5.42
C SER A 61 1.17 37.87 4.53
N LEU A 62 1.32 38.82 3.63
CA LEU A 62 0.26 39.24 2.68
C LEU A 62 -0.10 38.11 1.72
N ALA A 63 0.89 37.38 1.21
CA ALA A 63 0.66 36.19 0.37
C ALA A 63 -0.13 35.11 1.11
N GLY A 64 0.22 34.85 2.38
CA GLY A 64 -0.51 33.92 3.22
C GLY A 64 -1.96 34.32 3.47
N LEU A 65 -2.20 35.59 3.76
CA LEU A 65 -3.57 36.15 3.96
C LEU A 65 -4.40 36.09 2.66
N TYR A 66 -3.77 36.37 1.53
CA TYR A 66 -4.44 36.29 0.22
C TYR A 66 -4.88 34.84 -0.07
N GLN A 67 -4.00 33.90 0.14
CA GLN A 67 -4.27 32.46 -0.08
C GLN A 67 -5.38 31.91 0.83
N GLN A 68 -5.44 32.35 2.10
CA GLN A 68 -6.48 31.93 3.04
C GLN A 68 -7.89 32.43 2.68
N ASN A 69 -8.00 33.55 1.98
CA ASN A 69 -9.28 34.16 1.60
C ASN A 69 -9.76 33.76 0.20
N MET A 70 -8.99 32.96 -0.54
CA MET A 70 -9.42 32.47 -1.86
C MET A 70 -10.66 31.60 -1.72
N ALA A 71 -11.61 31.75 -2.62
CA ALA A 71 -12.75 30.87 -2.77
C ALA A 71 -12.32 29.62 -3.56
N LEU A 72 -12.85 28.46 -3.22
CA LEU A 72 -12.69 27.24 -3.98
C LEU A 72 -13.28 27.42 -5.37
N SER A 73 -12.44 27.31 -6.40
CA SER A 73 -12.83 27.51 -7.81
C SER A 73 -13.10 26.21 -8.55
N ASP A 74 -12.40 25.13 -8.17
CA ASP A 74 -12.42 23.87 -8.88
C ASP A 74 -12.11 22.68 -7.94
N ILE A 75 -12.59 21.47 -8.31
CA ILE A 75 -12.32 20.22 -7.61
C ILE A 75 -11.69 19.26 -8.64
N GLN A 76 -10.46 18.85 -8.39
CA GLN A 76 -9.73 17.94 -9.25
C GLN A 76 -9.57 16.59 -8.53
N VAL A 77 -10.19 15.56 -9.08
CA VAL A 77 -10.15 14.22 -8.52
C VAL A 77 -9.25 13.35 -9.38
N LYS A 78 -8.22 12.79 -8.75
CA LYS A 78 -7.35 11.78 -9.32
C LYS A 78 -7.61 10.46 -8.60
N ILE A 79 -7.99 9.45 -9.38
CA ILE A 79 -8.25 8.11 -8.87
C ILE A 79 -7.07 7.21 -9.23
N GLU A 80 -6.46 6.60 -8.23
CA GLU A 80 -5.51 5.51 -8.41
C GLU A 80 -6.26 4.19 -8.33
N ALA A 81 -6.43 3.56 -9.47
CA ALA A 81 -7.05 2.26 -9.62
C ALA A 81 -6.25 1.42 -10.62
N ASP A 82 -6.22 0.10 -10.43
CA ASP A 82 -5.77 -0.81 -11.48
C ASP A 82 -6.73 -0.72 -12.68
N SER A 83 -6.23 -1.00 -13.88
CA SER A 83 -7.01 -0.93 -15.14
C SER A 83 -8.33 -1.70 -15.08
N ASP A 84 -8.38 -2.73 -14.24
CA ASP A 84 -9.52 -3.64 -14.11
C ASP A 84 -10.42 -3.32 -12.89
N ASN A 85 -10.18 -2.20 -12.16
CA ASN A 85 -10.85 -1.89 -10.89
C ASN A 85 -11.51 -0.50 -10.89
N GLN A 86 -12.27 -0.17 -11.93
CA GLN A 86 -12.95 1.14 -12.03
C GLN A 86 -14.33 1.11 -11.34
N PHE A 87 -14.36 0.86 -10.02
CA PHE A 87 -15.61 0.82 -9.24
C PHE A 87 -16.23 2.20 -9.03
N LEU A 88 -15.40 3.25 -8.94
CA LEU A 88 -15.81 4.64 -8.76
C LEU A 88 -15.18 5.50 -9.86
N ASN A 89 -15.88 6.56 -10.23
CA ASN A 89 -15.36 7.62 -11.08
C ASN A 89 -15.21 8.95 -10.30
N ALA A 90 -14.58 9.95 -10.90
CA ALA A 90 -14.37 11.27 -10.29
C ALA A 90 -15.68 11.97 -9.89
N GLU A 91 -16.75 11.72 -10.64
CA GLU A 91 -18.07 12.28 -10.33
C GLU A 91 -18.68 11.67 -9.07
N ASP A 92 -18.45 10.36 -8.83
CA ASP A 92 -18.96 9.67 -7.65
C ASP A 92 -18.29 10.23 -6.38
N ILE A 93 -16.97 10.42 -6.41
CA ILE A 93 -16.22 11.04 -5.29
C ILE A 93 -16.70 12.49 -5.07
N THR A 94 -16.92 13.24 -6.15
CA THR A 94 -17.44 14.60 -6.06
C THR A 94 -18.83 14.62 -5.42
N LYS A 95 -19.71 13.67 -5.76
CA LYS A 95 -21.04 13.53 -5.14
C LYS A 95 -20.95 13.23 -3.65
N VAL A 96 -20.02 12.36 -3.25
CA VAL A 96 -19.82 12.00 -1.83
C VAL A 96 -19.46 13.24 -1.01
N ILE A 97 -18.51 14.07 -1.45
CA ILE A 97 -18.08 15.26 -0.71
C ILE A 97 -19.09 16.41 -0.76
N THR A 98 -19.93 16.44 -1.79
CA THR A 98 -20.99 17.45 -1.95
C THR A 98 -22.34 17.02 -1.40
N ASP A 99 -22.39 15.86 -0.72
CA ASP A 99 -23.66 15.26 -0.23
C ASP A 99 -24.71 15.22 -1.33
N ASN A 100 -24.36 14.57 -2.45
CA ASN A 100 -25.21 14.53 -3.66
C ASN A 100 -25.62 15.91 -4.23
N GLY A 101 -24.80 16.94 -3.97
CA GLY A 101 -25.03 18.31 -4.44
C GLY A 101 -25.79 19.21 -3.45
N GLU A 102 -26.16 18.72 -2.27
CA GLU A 102 -26.79 19.51 -1.21
C GLU A 102 -25.79 20.48 -0.56
N ARG A 103 -24.53 20.07 -0.41
CA ARG A 103 -23.44 20.89 0.13
C ARG A 103 -22.70 21.61 -1.00
N LYS A 104 -22.89 22.93 -1.11
CA LYS A 104 -22.11 23.77 -2.04
C LYS A 104 -20.72 24.02 -1.48
N ILE A 105 -19.73 23.28 -1.94
CA ILE A 105 -18.32 23.46 -1.57
C ILE A 105 -17.64 24.46 -2.51
N ILE A 106 -18.00 24.48 -3.79
CA ILE A 106 -17.48 25.45 -4.78
C ILE A 106 -17.97 26.85 -4.42
N GLY A 107 -17.03 27.81 -4.35
CA GLY A 107 -17.27 29.18 -3.90
C GLY A 107 -17.10 29.38 -2.40
N GLU A 108 -16.93 28.34 -1.62
CA GLU A 108 -16.62 28.43 -0.19
C GLU A 108 -15.16 28.89 0.01
N LYS A 109 -14.90 29.62 1.12
CA LYS A 109 -13.53 30.05 1.43
C LYS A 109 -12.68 28.88 1.81
N MET A 110 -11.48 28.79 1.22
CA MET A 110 -10.51 27.71 1.47
C MET A 110 -10.16 27.50 2.95
N ASN A 111 -10.18 28.58 3.75
CA ASN A 111 -9.88 28.50 5.20
C ASN A 111 -11.01 27.87 6.03
N ARG A 112 -12.24 27.79 5.49
CA ARG A 112 -13.38 27.17 6.16
C ARG A 112 -13.54 25.68 5.86
N LEU A 113 -12.85 25.20 4.81
CA LEU A 113 -12.88 23.80 4.45
C LEU A 113 -12.00 22.98 5.42
N ASP A 114 -12.63 22.09 6.18
CA ASP A 114 -11.94 21.10 6.99
C ASP A 114 -11.58 19.90 6.12
N LEU A 115 -10.28 19.82 5.76
CA LEU A 115 -9.78 18.75 4.90
C LEU A 115 -9.88 17.38 5.57
N LYS A 116 -9.72 17.32 6.90
CA LYS A 116 -9.82 16.06 7.63
C LYS A 116 -11.25 15.52 7.65
N GLU A 117 -12.23 16.42 7.79
CA GLU A 117 -13.63 16.05 7.67
C GLU A 117 -13.92 15.47 6.28
N LEU A 118 -13.47 16.15 5.21
CA LEU A 118 -13.65 15.69 3.84
C LEU A 118 -12.94 14.36 3.56
N GLU A 119 -11.71 14.18 4.05
CA GLU A 119 -11.00 12.89 3.97
C GLU A 119 -11.76 11.77 4.70
N THR A 120 -12.32 12.06 5.87
CA THR A 120 -13.11 11.10 6.62
C THR A 120 -14.38 10.71 5.87
N ILE A 121 -15.05 11.69 5.26
CA ILE A 121 -16.24 11.44 4.42
C ILE A 121 -15.88 10.55 3.23
N ILE A 122 -14.79 10.83 2.51
CA ILE A 122 -14.35 10.00 1.39
C ILE A 122 -13.99 8.58 1.86
N LYS A 123 -13.21 8.46 2.94
CA LYS A 123 -12.81 7.17 3.51
C LYS A 123 -13.96 6.37 4.13
N SER A 124 -15.12 6.97 4.30
CA SER A 124 -16.32 6.24 4.73
C SER A 124 -16.90 5.35 3.62
N ASP A 125 -16.55 5.60 2.36
CA ASP A 125 -16.86 4.67 1.26
C ASP A 125 -15.96 3.44 1.37
N PRO A 126 -16.54 2.25 1.57
CA PRO A 126 -15.75 1.03 1.78
C PRO A 126 -14.91 0.60 0.58
N THR A 127 -15.15 1.16 -0.62
CA THR A 127 -14.36 0.87 -1.82
C THR A 127 -13.05 1.65 -1.87
N ILE A 128 -12.89 2.64 -0.99
CA ILE A 128 -11.71 3.49 -0.91
C ILE A 128 -10.76 2.95 0.15
N GLU A 129 -9.52 2.70 -0.25
CA GLU A 129 -8.44 2.27 0.63
C GLU A 129 -7.80 3.47 1.33
N GLU A 130 -7.42 4.49 0.54
CA GLU A 130 -6.77 5.70 1.01
C GLU A 130 -7.32 6.91 0.27
N ALA A 131 -7.37 8.05 0.96
CA ALA A 131 -7.72 9.33 0.36
C ALA A 131 -6.87 10.42 0.97
N GLU A 132 -6.31 11.27 0.12
CA GLU A 132 -5.57 12.47 0.49
C GLU A 132 -6.19 13.70 -0.17
N ILE A 133 -6.34 14.78 0.59
CA ILE A 133 -6.91 16.04 0.10
C ILE A 133 -5.95 17.18 0.40
N TYR A 134 -5.62 17.95 -0.61
CA TYR A 134 -4.78 19.14 -0.45
C TYR A 134 -5.29 20.33 -1.26
N LYS A 135 -4.96 21.52 -0.77
CA LYS A 135 -5.35 22.81 -1.38
C LYS A 135 -4.26 23.27 -2.33
N SER A 136 -4.64 23.63 -3.55
CA SER A 136 -3.74 24.26 -4.52
C SER A 136 -3.61 25.77 -4.25
N ILE A 137 -2.45 26.33 -4.64
CA ILE A 137 -2.19 27.77 -4.62
C ILE A 137 -3.16 28.53 -5.56
N GLN A 138 -3.70 27.85 -6.55
CA GLN A 138 -4.61 28.42 -7.57
C GLN A 138 -6.09 28.42 -7.15
N GLY A 139 -6.40 27.91 -5.94
CA GLY A 139 -7.78 27.87 -5.45
C GLY A 139 -8.54 26.59 -5.84
N ALA A 140 -7.84 25.55 -6.27
CA ALA A 140 -8.42 24.24 -6.52
C ALA A 140 -8.23 23.30 -5.31
N LEU A 141 -9.16 22.37 -5.12
CA LEU A 141 -9.08 21.26 -4.20
C LEU A 141 -8.65 20.01 -4.98
N HIS A 142 -7.51 19.45 -4.62
CA HIS A 142 -7.05 18.18 -5.18
C HIS A 142 -7.41 17.06 -4.25
N ILE A 143 -7.99 16.01 -4.82
CA ILE A 143 -8.39 14.78 -4.12
C ILE A 143 -7.68 13.65 -4.83
N GLU A 144 -6.82 12.93 -4.11
CA GLU A 144 -6.21 11.70 -4.56
C GLU A 144 -6.85 10.55 -3.80
N ALA A 145 -7.57 9.68 -4.49
CA ALA A 145 -8.24 8.53 -3.91
C ALA A 145 -7.67 7.26 -4.50
N LYS A 146 -7.27 6.33 -3.62
CA LYS A 146 -6.82 4.99 -3.98
C LYS A 146 -7.93 4.01 -3.73
N LEU A 147 -8.35 3.28 -4.76
CA LEU A 147 -9.39 2.27 -4.64
C LEU A 147 -8.82 0.95 -4.11
N ARG A 148 -9.62 0.22 -3.33
CA ARG A 148 -9.27 -1.13 -2.89
C ARG A 148 -9.15 -2.06 -4.08
N LYS A 149 -8.14 -2.94 -4.03
CA LYS A 149 -7.92 -3.97 -5.03
C LYS A 149 -8.55 -5.28 -4.57
N PRO A 150 -9.58 -5.80 -5.26
CA PRO A 150 -10.17 -7.07 -4.91
C PRO A 150 -9.21 -8.23 -5.19
N VAL A 151 -9.17 -9.20 -4.29
CA VAL A 151 -8.45 -10.48 -4.47
C VAL A 151 -9.40 -11.66 -4.56
N ALA A 152 -10.63 -11.51 -4.05
CA ALA A 152 -11.66 -12.52 -4.11
C ALA A 152 -13.05 -11.90 -4.08
N ARG A 153 -14.04 -12.62 -4.61
CA ARG A 153 -15.46 -12.31 -4.51
C ARG A 153 -16.14 -13.36 -3.65
N LEU A 154 -16.61 -12.96 -2.47
CA LEU A 154 -17.36 -13.83 -1.59
C LEU A 154 -18.81 -13.89 -2.03
N ILE A 155 -19.40 -15.08 -2.11
CA ILE A 155 -20.82 -15.27 -2.38
C ILE A 155 -21.39 -16.17 -1.29
N ASN A 156 -22.50 -15.74 -0.68
CA ASN A 156 -23.26 -16.56 0.28
C ASN A 156 -24.33 -17.40 -0.42
N ASN A 157 -25.00 -18.25 0.38
CA ASN A 157 -26.07 -19.12 -0.12
C ASN A 157 -27.30 -18.36 -0.63
N ASP A 158 -27.51 -17.11 -0.21
CA ASP A 158 -28.62 -16.24 -0.63
C ASP A 158 -28.30 -15.50 -1.95
N GLY A 159 -27.09 -15.63 -2.48
CA GLY A 159 -26.62 -14.95 -3.69
C GLY A 159 -26.10 -13.53 -3.45
N ASN A 160 -26.03 -13.06 -2.21
CA ASN A 160 -25.37 -11.78 -1.90
C ASN A 160 -23.86 -11.92 -2.07
N SER A 161 -23.24 -10.90 -2.63
CA SER A 161 -21.80 -10.91 -2.85
C SER A 161 -21.11 -9.63 -2.37
N VAL A 162 -19.86 -9.79 -1.95
CA VAL A 162 -18.95 -8.70 -1.60
C VAL A 162 -17.56 -9.03 -2.09
N TYR A 163 -16.76 -8.01 -2.35
CA TYR A 163 -15.32 -8.18 -2.61
C TYR A 163 -14.54 -8.21 -1.30
N LEU A 164 -13.38 -8.87 -1.37
CA LEU A 164 -12.38 -8.96 -0.32
C LEU A 164 -11.06 -8.44 -0.88
N ASP A 165 -10.39 -7.52 -0.17
CA ASP A 165 -9.06 -7.05 -0.52
C ASP A 165 -7.95 -7.94 0.09
N GLU A 166 -6.68 -7.65 -0.22
CA GLU A 166 -5.52 -8.39 0.29
C GLU A 166 -5.37 -8.31 1.82
N GLY A 167 -5.90 -7.28 2.45
CA GLY A 167 -5.93 -7.09 3.90
C GLY A 167 -7.10 -7.77 4.60
N GLY A 168 -8.04 -8.33 3.83
CA GLY A 168 -9.25 -8.96 4.38
C GLY A 168 -10.42 -7.99 4.63
N HIS A 169 -10.34 -6.75 4.13
CA HIS A 169 -11.45 -5.82 4.21
C HIS A 169 -12.49 -6.15 3.14
N LYS A 170 -13.75 -6.09 3.56
CA LYS A 170 -14.88 -6.33 2.67
C LYS A 170 -15.39 -5.01 2.11
N PHE A 171 -15.76 -5.01 0.84
CA PHE A 171 -16.41 -3.88 0.20
C PHE A 171 -17.46 -4.34 -0.80
N PRO A 172 -18.47 -3.50 -1.08
CA PRO A 172 -19.61 -3.88 -1.90
C PRO A 172 -19.23 -4.30 -3.32
N ASP A 173 -19.97 -5.26 -3.84
CA ASP A 173 -19.93 -5.59 -5.26
C ASP A 173 -20.55 -4.44 -6.08
N SER A 174 -19.87 -4.01 -7.12
CA SER A 174 -20.33 -2.94 -7.98
C SER A 174 -21.03 -3.50 -9.22
N TYR A 175 -22.23 -3.04 -9.48
CA TYR A 175 -22.95 -3.38 -10.72
C TYR A 175 -22.28 -2.84 -11.98
N ARG A 176 -21.35 -1.87 -11.84
CA ARG A 176 -20.70 -1.22 -12.98
C ARG A 176 -19.50 -1.98 -13.49
N HIS A 177 -18.85 -2.72 -12.63
CA HIS A 177 -17.60 -3.41 -12.97
C HIS A 177 -17.46 -4.69 -12.17
N ALA A 178 -17.26 -5.82 -12.87
CA ALA A 178 -16.97 -7.10 -12.25
C ALA A 178 -15.46 -7.36 -12.33
N ALA A 179 -14.79 -7.41 -11.19
CA ALA A 179 -13.38 -7.77 -11.15
C ALA A 179 -13.19 -9.26 -11.49
N ASN A 180 -12.14 -9.54 -12.24
CA ASN A 180 -11.75 -10.92 -12.55
C ASN A 180 -10.92 -11.50 -11.40
N VAL A 181 -11.59 -11.98 -10.39
CA VAL A 181 -10.99 -12.56 -9.18
C VAL A 181 -11.66 -13.90 -8.85
N VAL A 182 -10.97 -14.71 -8.05
CA VAL A 182 -11.47 -16.00 -7.63
C VAL A 182 -12.78 -15.87 -6.85
N LEU A 183 -13.75 -16.72 -7.16
CA LEU A 183 -15.01 -16.82 -6.45
C LEU A 183 -14.82 -17.63 -5.17
N VAL A 184 -15.33 -17.15 -4.04
CA VAL A 184 -15.27 -17.86 -2.77
C VAL A 184 -16.66 -18.17 -2.27
N ARG A 185 -16.95 -19.45 -2.04
CA ARG A 185 -18.19 -19.94 -1.47
C ARG A 185 -17.95 -20.60 -0.13
N GLY A 186 -18.95 -20.54 0.71
CA GLY A 186 -18.95 -21.20 2.02
C GLY A 186 -20.19 -20.87 2.83
N ASP A 187 -20.29 -21.47 4.00
CA ASP A 187 -21.38 -21.20 4.93
C ASP A 187 -21.03 -19.99 5.82
N PHE A 188 -21.09 -18.80 5.23
CA PHE A 188 -20.78 -17.53 5.88
C PHE A 188 -21.89 -16.49 5.69
N ASN A 189 -23.15 -16.93 5.85
CA ASN A 189 -24.33 -16.11 5.61
C ASN A 189 -24.33 -14.78 6.38
N GLU A 190 -23.88 -14.78 7.63
CA GLU A 190 -23.80 -13.57 8.46
C GLU A 190 -22.54 -12.74 8.14
N ALA A 191 -21.48 -13.39 7.66
CA ALA A 191 -20.20 -12.76 7.45
C ALA A 191 -20.12 -11.80 6.23
N ILE A 192 -21.09 -11.87 5.32
CA ILE A 192 -21.14 -11.00 4.14
C ILE A 192 -21.78 -9.65 4.50
N VAL A 193 -22.78 -9.67 5.38
CA VAL A 193 -23.57 -8.47 5.73
C VAL A 193 -22.90 -7.64 6.82
N ASP A 194 -22.23 -8.29 7.77
CA ASP A 194 -21.59 -7.61 8.90
C ASP A 194 -20.09 -7.36 8.69
N THR A 195 -19.62 -6.24 9.24
CA THR A 195 -18.19 -5.89 9.34
C THR A 195 -17.39 -6.85 10.23
N PHE A 196 -18.03 -7.93 10.72
CA PHE A 196 -17.38 -8.91 11.60
C PHE A 196 -16.35 -9.75 10.84
N GLU A 197 -15.17 -9.83 11.39
CA GLU A 197 -14.06 -10.69 10.93
C GLU A 197 -14.48 -12.16 11.01
N CYS A 198 -14.92 -12.73 9.90
CA CYS A 198 -15.07 -14.18 9.82
C CYS A 198 -13.69 -14.82 9.85
N THR A 199 -13.32 -15.40 10.99
CA THR A 199 -12.01 -16.04 11.22
C THR A 199 -11.66 -17.08 10.15
N THR A 200 -12.68 -17.75 9.61
CA THR A 200 -12.51 -18.77 8.55
C THR A 200 -12.10 -18.14 7.22
N ILE A 201 -12.69 -16.99 6.86
CA ILE A 201 -12.29 -16.24 5.65
C ILE A 201 -10.89 -15.67 5.81
N LEU A 202 -10.58 -15.06 6.96
CA LEU A 202 -9.24 -14.53 7.24
C LEU A 202 -8.17 -15.64 7.25
N ALA A 203 -8.50 -16.83 7.72
CA ALA A 203 -7.59 -17.97 7.64
C ALA A 203 -7.32 -18.40 6.18
N ALA A 204 -8.30 -18.28 5.29
CA ALA A 204 -8.14 -18.60 3.87
C ALA A 204 -7.42 -17.50 3.07
N LEU A 205 -7.38 -16.27 3.58
CA LEU A 205 -6.84 -15.09 2.88
C LEU A 205 -5.42 -15.29 2.31
N PRO A 206 -4.45 -15.92 3.02
CA PRO A 206 -3.14 -16.17 2.44
C PRO A 206 -3.18 -17.08 1.19
N VAL A 207 -4.14 -18.01 1.10
CA VAL A 207 -4.33 -18.85 -0.09
C VAL A 207 -4.93 -18.04 -1.24
N LEU A 208 -5.92 -17.19 -0.95
CA LEU A 208 -6.55 -16.31 -1.92
C LEU A 208 -5.54 -15.30 -2.49
N ASN A 209 -4.73 -14.69 -1.63
CA ASN A 209 -3.65 -13.79 -2.04
C ASN A 209 -2.61 -14.53 -2.91
N TYR A 210 -2.24 -15.76 -2.56
CA TYR A 210 -1.33 -16.57 -3.37
C TYR A 210 -1.90 -16.86 -4.75
N ILE A 211 -3.19 -17.25 -4.85
CA ILE A 211 -3.86 -17.46 -6.12
C ILE A 211 -3.86 -16.18 -6.95
N ASN A 212 -4.26 -15.05 -6.36
CA ASN A 212 -4.39 -13.78 -7.07
C ASN A 212 -3.04 -13.22 -7.58
N THR A 213 -1.95 -13.42 -6.84
CA THR A 213 -0.62 -12.90 -7.20
C THR A 213 0.15 -13.81 -8.17
N HIS A 214 -0.26 -15.07 -8.31
CA HIS A 214 0.42 -16.04 -9.16
C HIS A 214 -0.32 -16.20 -10.49
N GLU A 215 0.25 -15.71 -11.61
CA GLU A 215 -0.36 -15.67 -12.93
C GLU A 215 -1.00 -17.01 -13.35
N PHE A 216 -0.29 -18.13 -13.16
CA PHE A 216 -0.82 -19.45 -13.51
C PHE A 216 -2.06 -19.82 -12.68
N TRP A 217 -1.99 -19.61 -11.34
CA TRP A 217 -3.09 -20.00 -10.47
C TRP A 217 -4.29 -19.09 -10.58
N ASN A 218 -4.08 -17.80 -10.82
CA ASN A 218 -5.13 -16.84 -11.08
C ASN A 218 -5.94 -17.22 -12.34
N ALA A 219 -5.26 -17.69 -13.37
CA ALA A 219 -5.92 -18.18 -14.59
C ALA A 219 -6.53 -19.57 -14.44
N GLN A 220 -6.03 -20.40 -13.53
CA GLN A 220 -6.39 -21.81 -13.41
C GLN A 220 -7.51 -22.09 -12.40
N ILE A 221 -7.58 -21.31 -11.30
CA ILE A 221 -8.56 -21.51 -10.22
C ILE A 221 -9.71 -20.51 -10.39
N SER A 222 -10.92 -21.00 -10.58
CA SER A 222 -12.12 -20.16 -10.71
C SER A 222 -12.87 -19.99 -9.40
N GLU A 223 -12.82 -21.02 -8.52
CA GLU A 223 -13.62 -21.01 -7.29
C GLU A 223 -12.86 -21.68 -6.14
N VAL A 224 -13.06 -21.17 -4.95
CA VAL A 224 -12.59 -21.73 -3.67
C VAL A 224 -13.79 -21.94 -2.76
N GLU A 225 -14.05 -23.16 -2.34
CA GLU A 225 -15.04 -23.49 -1.33
C GLU A 225 -14.35 -23.56 0.04
N ILE A 226 -14.87 -22.82 1.00
CA ILE A 226 -14.44 -22.88 2.40
C ILE A 226 -15.46 -23.72 3.17
N LYS A 227 -15.04 -24.90 3.63
CA LYS A 227 -15.87 -25.77 4.46
C LYS A 227 -16.02 -25.22 5.87
N GLN A 228 -17.04 -25.66 6.60
CA GLN A 228 -17.22 -25.32 8.03
C GLN A 228 -16.03 -25.70 8.90
N SER A 229 -15.27 -26.75 8.51
CA SER A 229 -14.01 -27.16 9.16
C SER A 229 -12.84 -26.21 8.94
N GLY A 230 -12.97 -25.20 8.06
CA GLY A 230 -11.90 -24.33 7.59
C GLY A 230 -11.02 -24.95 6.51
N GLU A 231 -11.35 -26.15 6.04
CA GLU A 231 -10.68 -26.77 4.91
C GLU A 231 -11.11 -26.12 3.59
N LEU A 232 -10.16 -26.04 2.66
CA LEU A 232 -10.37 -25.44 1.35
C LEU A 232 -10.46 -26.51 0.27
N VAL A 233 -11.39 -26.30 -0.66
CA VAL A 233 -11.49 -27.05 -1.91
C VAL A 233 -11.37 -26.05 -3.07
N LEU A 234 -10.47 -26.33 -4.01
CA LEU A 234 -10.24 -25.47 -5.15
C LEU A 234 -10.88 -26.09 -6.39
N TYR A 235 -11.59 -25.29 -7.15
CA TYR A 235 -12.21 -25.71 -8.41
C TYR A 235 -11.48 -25.04 -9.57
N PRO A 236 -10.84 -25.83 -10.45
CA PRO A 236 -10.21 -25.31 -11.65
C PRO A 236 -11.20 -24.69 -12.64
N GLN A 237 -10.73 -23.75 -13.44
CA GLN A 237 -11.49 -23.13 -14.52
C GLN A 237 -11.89 -24.14 -15.61
N VAL A 238 -11.07 -25.18 -15.80
CA VAL A 238 -11.23 -26.17 -16.85
C VAL A 238 -11.25 -27.57 -16.25
N GLY A 239 -12.21 -28.38 -16.68
CA GLY A 239 -12.42 -29.76 -16.24
C GLY A 239 -13.35 -29.88 -15.04
N ASP A 240 -13.77 -31.12 -14.74
CA ASP A 240 -14.72 -31.41 -13.65
C ASP A 240 -14.03 -31.92 -12.38
N MET A 241 -12.72 -31.85 -12.33
CA MET A 241 -12.01 -32.28 -11.12
C MET A 241 -11.96 -31.15 -10.12
N TYR A 242 -11.92 -31.48 -8.83
CA TYR A 242 -11.64 -30.52 -7.77
C TYR A 242 -10.36 -30.89 -7.00
N VAL A 243 -9.79 -29.92 -6.32
CA VAL A 243 -8.58 -30.08 -5.54
C VAL A 243 -8.90 -29.97 -4.06
N GLU A 244 -8.73 -31.04 -3.30
CA GLU A 244 -8.76 -31.02 -1.84
C GLU A 244 -7.47 -30.38 -1.34
N PHE A 245 -7.53 -29.08 -1.03
CA PHE A 245 -6.40 -28.33 -0.50
C PHE A 245 -6.20 -28.57 1.01
N GLY A 246 -7.32 -28.80 1.73
CA GLY A 246 -7.33 -28.96 3.17
C GLY A 246 -7.08 -27.64 3.90
N GLN A 247 -6.48 -27.70 5.09
CA GLN A 247 -6.21 -26.51 5.90
C GLN A 247 -5.26 -25.51 5.18
N PRO A 248 -5.44 -24.18 5.36
CA PRO A 248 -4.65 -23.14 4.70
C PRO A 248 -3.23 -23.00 5.29
N VAL A 249 -2.48 -24.09 5.32
CA VAL A 249 -1.12 -24.16 5.81
C VAL A 249 -0.19 -24.77 4.75
N ARG A 250 1.11 -24.46 4.80
CA ARG A 250 2.11 -24.94 3.82
C ARG A 250 1.71 -24.61 2.36
N ILE A 251 1.26 -23.39 2.15
CA ILE A 251 0.61 -22.95 0.92
C ILE A 251 1.51 -23.19 -0.30
N GLU A 252 2.73 -22.68 -0.28
CA GLU A 252 3.68 -22.82 -1.38
C GLU A 252 4.01 -24.30 -1.68
N GLU A 253 4.22 -25.14 -0.64
CA GLU A 253 4.48 -26.56 -0.81
C GLU A 253 3.32 -27.24 -1.54
N LYS A 254 2.09 -26.96 -1.14
CA LYS A 254 0.89 -27.56 -1.72
C LYS A 254 0.68 -27.13 -3.17
N PHE A 255 0.84 -25.83 -3.46
CA PHE A 255 0.74 -25.34 -4.83
C PHE A 255 1.87 -25.85 -5.74
N ASN A 256 3.09 -26.00 -5.23
CA ASN A 256 4.20 -26.60 -5.95
C ASN A 256 3.92 -28.07 -6.27
N ASN A 257 3.45 -28.86 -5.29
CA ASN A 257 3.06 -30.25 -5.51
C ASN A 257 1.92 -30.38 -6.53
N LEU A 258 0.95 -29.47 -6.48
CA LEU A 258 -0.14 -29.41 -7.46
C LEU A 258 0.38 -29.03 -8.85
N LEU A 259 1.31 -28.10 -8.96
CA LEU A 259 1.93 -27.69 -10.23
C LEU A 259 2.71 -28.86 -10.85
N ASP A 260 3.43 -29.62 -10.05
CA ASP A 260 4.14 -30.82 -10.52
C ASP A 260 3.15 -31.89 -11.02
N PHE A 261 2.02 -32.07 -10.34
CA PHE A 261 0.94 -32.94 -10.83
C PHE A 261 0.41 -32.46 -12.19
N TYR A 262 0.15 -31.16 -12.35
CA TYR A 262 -0.28 -30.59 -13.63
C TYR A 262 0.75 -30.84 -14.75
N ARG A 263 2.03 -30.63 -14.47
CA ARG A 263 3.11 -30.79 -15.45
C ARG A 263 3.35 -32.24 -15.87
N GLN A 264 3.31 -33.17 -14.92
CA GLN A 264 3.69 -34.55 -15.15
C GLN A 264 2.53 -35.44 -15.55
N VAL A 265 1.34 -35.21 -14.97
CA VAL A 265 0.21 -36.12 -15.11
C VAL A 265 -0.84 -35.57 -16.05
N VAL A 266 -1.22 -34.31 -15.88
CA VAL A 266 -2.30 -33.70 -16.68
C VAL A 266 -1.92 -33.59 -18.14
N ARG A 267 -0.67 -33.25 -18.41
CA ARG A 267 -0.14 -33.12 -19.79
C ARG A 267 -0.24 -34.44 -20.58
N GLU A 268 -0.08 -35.59 -19.92
CA GLU A 268 -0.10 -36.90 -20.59
C GLU A 268 -1.50 -37.51 -20.63
N VAL A 269 -2.30 -37.32 -19.58
CA VAL A 269 -3.54 -38.07 -19.34
C VAL A 269 -4.80 -37.23 -19.47
N GLY A 270 -4.67 -35.90 -19.28
CA GLY A 270 -5.77 -34.94 -19.23
C GLY A 270 -6.44 -34.85 -17.86
N LEU A 271 -7.09 -33.71 -17.61
CA LEU A 271 -7.79 -33.43 -16.33
C LEU A 271 -9.04 -34.28 -16.15
N ASP A 272 -9.73 -34.58 -17.22
CA ASP A 272 -11.07 -35.23 -17.19
C ASP A 272 -11.08 -36.66 -16.65
N ARG A 273 -9.91 -37.29 -16.54
CA ARG A 273 -9.78 -38.63 -15.98
C ARG A 273 -9.83 -38.69 -14.45
N TYR A 274 -9.63 -37.56 -13.82
CA TYR A 274 -9.61 -37.50 -12.35
C TYR A 274 -10.90 -36.89 -11.81
N ARG A 275 -11.38 -37.43 -10.68
CA ARG A 275 -12.49 -36.90 -9.92
C ARG A 275 -12.02 -35.80 -9.00
N TYR A 276 -10.93 -36.10 -8.27
CA TYR A 276 -10.28 -35.13 -7.39
C TYR A 276 -8.79 -35.42 -7.24
N VAL A 277 -8.08 -34.38 -6.80
CA VAL A 277 -6.69 -34.42 -6.40
C VAL A 277 -6.57 -33.83 -5.02
N SER A 278 -5.91 -34.53 -4.10
CA SER A 278 -5.65 -34.02 -2.75
C SER A 278 -4.17 -33.69 -2.59
N VAL A 279 -3.90 -32.46 -2.12
CA VAL A 279 -2.57 -31.96 -1.74
C VAL A 279 -2.48 -31.69 -0.24
N GLU A 280 -3.43 -32.22 0.53
CA GLU A 280 -3.53 -32.04 1.97
C GLU A 280 -2.32 -32.64 2.71
N PHE A 281 -1.84 -33.79 2.24
CA PHE A 281 -0.79 -34.55 2.89
C PHE A 281 0.60 -34.05 2.50
N ARG A 282 1.51 -34.02 3.48
CA ARG A 282 2.88 -33.54 3.27
C ARG A 282 3.64 -34.39 2.26
N GLY A 283 4.20 -33.76 1.23
CA GLY A 283 5.03 -34.42 0.21
C GLY A 283 4.30 -35.47 -0.63
N GLN A 284 2.97 -35.46 -0.64
CA GLN A 284 2.14 -36.42 -1.39
C GLN A 284 1.04 -35.71 -2.17
N VAL A 285 0.82 -36.20 -3.38
CA VAL A 285 -0.36 -35.85 -4.20
C VAL A 285 -1.17 -37.13 -4.39
N VAL A 286 -2.38 -37.16 -3.89
CA VAL A 286 -3.31 -38.28 -4.02
C VAL A 286 -4.35 -37.94 -5.08
N ALA A 287 -4.40 -38.70 -6.16
CA ALA A 287 -5.36 -38.47 -7.23
C ALA A 287 -6.32 -39.67 -7.39
N LYS A 288 -7.63 -39.40 -7.41
CA LYS A 288 -8.66 -40.41 -7.61
C LYS A 288 -9.22 -40.29 -9.02
N ARG A 289 -9.13 -41.38 -9.78
CA ARG A 289 -9.70 -41.47 -11.14
C ARG A 289 -11.23 -41.58 -11.07
N LYS A 290 -11.90 -41.04 -12.09
CA LYS A 290 -13.33 -41.29 -12.34
C LYS A 290 -13.51 -42.79 -12.59
N ARG A 291 -14.59 -43.39 -12.09
CA ARG A 291 -14.98 -44.73 -12.47
C ARG A 291 -15.52 -44.65 -13.91
N SER A 292 -14.98 -45.47 -14.79
CA SER A 292 -15.53 -45.71 -16.17
C SER A 292 -16.91 -46.33 -16.04
#